data_3d2b2f2ad68af17602be5cf1e779efc7
#
_entry.id   3d2b2f2ad68af17602be5cf1e779efc7
#
_cell.length_a   1.000
_cell.length_b   1.000
_cell.length_c   1.000
_cell.angle_alpha   90.00
_cell.angle_beta   90.00
_cell.angle_gamma   90.00
#
_symmetry.space_group_name_H-M   'P 1'
#
loop_
_entity.id
_entity.type
_entity.pdbx_description
1 polymer ?
#
loop_
_entity_poly.entity_id
_entity_poly.type
_entity_poly.pdbx_seq_one_letter_code
_entity_poly.pdbx_strand_id
1 'polypeptide(L)'
;MTLSQDRPALLALDAGVRETAWALFKDGEVVESGVTGLSTRRKVEPEVRVSHLVQSLDDLANRLEPQTVALCQPSGINWPVPALDLLVSSLAAWAAGRGLPQYSYTAQEVRSAIAGHPNASRDQLGYATMLLLGLIGQGRSTHEWEAIAVGHYHQTQHTPV
;
A
#
# COMPACT_ATOMS: atom_id res chain seq x y z
N MET A 1 -11.77 13.32 -28.86
CA MET A 1 -12.05 13.61 -27.43
C MET A 1 -11.94 12.31 -26.63
N THR A 2 -10.83 12.14 -25.98
CA THR A 2 -10.69 11.04 -25.03
C THR A 2 -11.48 11.40 -23.77
N LEU A 3 -12.58 10.70 -23.56
CA LEU A 3 -13.24 10.75 -22.26
C LEU A 3 -12.24 10.22 -21.23
N SER A 4 -11.74 11.11 -20.40
CA SER A 4 -11.01 10.71 -19.22
C SER A 4 -11.94 9.83 -18.40
N GLN A 5 -11.69 8.53 -18.41
CA GLN A 5 -12.42 7.65 -17.50
C GLN A 5 -11.90 7.96 -16.11
N ASP A 6 -12.71 8.63 -15.32
CA ASP A 6 -12.39 8.93 -13.93
C ASP A 6 -12.16 7.63 -13.19
N ARG A 7 -10.90 7.30 -12.94
CA ARG A 7 -10.55 6.17 -12.08
C ARG A 7 -10.80 6.57 -10.62
N PRO A 8 -11.33 5.65 -9.81
CA PRO A 8 -11.48 5.93 -8.38
C PRO A 8 -10.14 6.32 -7.75
N ALA A 9 -10.17 7.27 -6.84
CA ALA A 9 -8.99 7.61 -6.05
C ALA A 9 -8.58 6.38 -5.23
N LEU A 10 -7.34 5.94 -5.41
CA LEU A 10 -6.81 4.71 -4.84
C LEU A 10 -5.80 5.01 -3.74
N LEU A 11 -6.02 4.47 -2.57
CA LEU A 11 -5.03 4.44 -1.50
C LEU A 11 -4.36 3.06 -1.52
N ALA A 12 -3.08 3.03 -1.88
CA ALA A 12 -2.27 1.82 -1.89
C ALA A 12 -1.44 1.74 -0.63
N LEU A 13 -1.39 0.56 -0.01
CA LEU A 13 -0.72 0.33 1.26
C LEU A 13 0.30 -0.81 1.17
N ASP A 14 1.49 -0.56 1.68
CA ASP A 14 2.44 -1.62 2.04
C ASP A 14 2.41 -1.75 3.56
N ALA A 15 1.64 -2.73 4.03
CA ALA A 15 1.29 -2.84 5.44
C ALA A 15 2.40 -3.45 6.28
N GLY A 16 2.73 -2.81 7.39
CA GLY A 16 3.65 -3.32 8.40
C GLY A 16 3.19 -2.93 9.80
N VAL A 17 3.55 -3.74 10.78
CA VAL A 17 3.13 -3.52 12.18
C VAL A 17 3.78 -2.25 12.77
N ARG A 18 5.04 -1.98 12.43
CA ARG A 18 5.76 -0.79 12.93
C ARG A 18 5.40 0.45 12.14
N GLU A 19 5.32 0.30 10.84
CA GLU A 19 4.98 1.39 9.93
C GLU A 19 4.28 0.83 8.71
N THR A 20 3.44 1.63 8.10
CA THR A 20 2.77 1.33 6.84
C THR A 20 3.08 2.44 5.87
N ALA A 21 3.60 2.08 4.71
CA ALA A 21 3.77 3.03 3.61
C ALA A 21 2.46 3.13 2.83
N TRP A 22 2.22 4.30 2.30
CA TRP A 22 1.00 4.56 1.53
C TRP A 22 1.31 5.41 0.30
N ALA A 23 0.48 5.26 -0.71
CA ALA A 23 0.52 6.09 -1.91
C ALA A 23 -0.90 6.37 -2.38
N LEU A 24 -1.18 7.61 -2.75
CA LEU A 24 -2.45 8.01 -3.32
C LEU A 24 -2.32 8.15 -4.83
N PHE A 25 -3.22 7.48 -5.54
CA PHE A 25 -3.34 7.56 -7.00
C PHE A 25 -4.62 8.29 -7.36
N LYS A 26 -4.52 9.27 -8.25
CA LYS A 26 -5.66 9.92 -8.88
C LYS A 26 -5.48 9.85 -10.39
N ASP A 27 -6.52 9.40 -11.08
CA ASP A 27 -6.51 9.25 -12.55
C ASP A 27 -5.31 8.46 -13.09
N GLY A 28 -4.92 7.43 -12.34
CA GLY A 28 -3.82 6.55 -12.69
C GLY A 28 -2.42 7.04 -12.32
N GLU A 29 -2.31 8.21 -11.71
CA GLU A 29 -1.01 8.80 -11.36
C GLU A 29 -0.83 8.94 -9.86
N VAL A 30 0.41 8.74 -9.39
CA VAL A 30 0.78 8.97 -7.99
C VAL A 30 0.80 10.47 -7.73
N VAL A 31 -0.03 10.91 -6.79
CA VAL A 31 -0.09 12.33 -6.42
C VAL A 31 0.54 12.64 -5.08
N GLU A 32 0.59 11.65 -4.19
CA GLU A 32 1.18 11.81 -2.86
C GLU A 32 1.57 10.44 -2.32
N SER A 33 2.60 10.38 -1.48
CA SER A 33 2.98 9.17 -0.76
C SER A 33 3.61 9.52 0.58
N GLY A 34 3.66 8.57 1.48
CA GLY A 34 4.26 8.75 2.79
C GLY A 34 4.33 7.46 3.59
N VAL A 35 4.71 7.62 4.83
CA VAL A 35 4.78 6.52 5.80
C VAL A 35 4.03 6.96 7.06
N THR A 36 3.25 6.06 7.63
CA THR A 36 2.54 6.29 8.88
C THR A 36 2.76 5.13 9.85
N GLY A 37 2.72 5.43 11.14
CA GLY A 37 2.93 4.46 12.18
C GLY A 37 3.43 5.11 13.46
N LEU A 38 3.57 4.31 14.50
CA LEU A 38 4.10 4.77 15.78
C LEU A 38 5.61 4.63 15.80
N SER A 39 6.33 5.75 15.59
CA SER A 39 7.78 5.79 15.68
C SER A 39 8.18 5.96 17.14
N THR A 40 8.64 4.86 17.76
CA THR A 40 9.14 4.88 19.14
C THR A 40 10.23 3.81 19.30
N ARG A 41 11.23 4.12 20.13
CA ARG A 41 12.26 3.16 20.55
C ARG A 41 11.76 2.25 21.67
N ARG A 42 10.67 2.61 22.33
CA ARG A 42 10.09 1.80 23.40
C ARG A 42 9.41 0.56 22.83
N LYS A 43 9.47 -0.53 23.56
CA LYS A 43 8.70 -1.71 23.24
C LYS A 43 7.22 -1.40 23.46
N VAL A 44 6.45 -1.44 22.39
CA VAL A 44 5.01 -1.18 22.41
C VAL A 44 4.30 -2.46 21.98
N GLU A 45 3.23 -2.80 22.68
CA GLU A 45 2.44 -3.97 22.36
C GLU A 45 1.82 -3.85 20.94
N PRO A 46 1.73 -4.97 20.19
CA PRO A 46 1.17 -4.96 18.85
C PRO A 46 -0.21 -4.33 18.76
N GLU A 47 -1.07 -4.55 19.74
CA GLU A 47 -2.43 -4.00 19.79
C GLU A 47 -2.40 -2.47 19.81
N VAL A 48 -1.47 -1.88 20.55
CA VAL A 48 -1.31 -0.42 20.63
C VAL A 48 -0.78 0.12 19.30
N ARG A 49 0.18 -0.57 18.69
CA ARG A 49 0.74 -0.17 17.40
C ARG A 49 -0.31 -0.22 16.30
N VAL A 50 -1.08 -1.30 16.23
CA VAL A 50 -2.13 -1.47 15.23
C VAL A 50 -3.24 -0.45 15.43
N SER A 51 -3.66 -0.20 16.67
CA SER A 51 -4.67 0.81 16.98
C SER A 51 -4.22 2.20 16.55
N HIS A 52 -2.97 2.56 16.82
CA HIS A 52 -2.40 3.83 16.39
C HIS A 52 -2.33 3.94 14.88
N LEU A 53 -1.94 2.86 14.20
CA LEU A 53 -1.89 2.81 12.75
C LEU A 53 -3.27 3.01 12.13
N VAL A 54 -4.28 2.31 12.63
CA VAL A 54 -5.66 2.45 12.14
C VAL A 54 -6.15 3.89 12.33
N GLN A 55 -5.87 4.50 13.48
CA GLN A 55 -6.22 5.90 13.70
C GLN A 55 -5.51 6.83 12.71
N SER A 56 -4.23 6.60 12.46
CA SER A 56 -3.46 7.39 11.49
C SER A 56 -4.00 7.23 10.07
N LEU A 57 -4.40 6.02 9.68
CA LEU A 57 -5.03 5.77 8.38
C LEU A 57 -6.40 6.42 8.28
N ASP A 58 -7.15 6.44 9.37
CA ASP A 58 -8.45 7.11 9.41
C ASP A 58 -8.30 8.63 9.20
N ASP A 59 -7.33 9.25 9.88
CA ASP A 59 -7.00 10.66 9.69
C ASP A 59 -6.55 10.93 8.24
N LEU A 60 -5.73 10.04 7.69
CA LEU A 60 -5.25 10.14 6.32
C LEU A 60 -6.42 10.03 5.32
N ALA A 61 -7.34 9.10 5.54
CA ALA A 61 -8.51 8.92 4.69
C ALA A 61 -9.45 10.13 4.76
N ASN A 62 -9.59 10.75 5.92
CA ASN A 62 -10.37 11.99 6.06
C ASN A 62 -9.77 13.14 5.22
N ARG A 63 -8.45 13.19 5.12
CA ARG A 63 -7.76 14.22 4.33
C ARG A 63 -7.75 13.90 2.83
N LEU A 64 -7.47 12.66 2.46
CA LEU A 64 -7.25 12.26 1.07
C LEU A 64 -8.53 11.83 0.34
N GLU A 65 -9.54 11.42 1.09
CA GLU A 65 -10.83 10.95 0.55
C GLU A 65 -10.70 9.86 -0.52
N PRO A 66 -9.98 8.75 -0.23
CA PRO A 66 -9.87 7.66 -1.18
C PRO A 66 -11.22 6.98 -1.40
N GLN A 67 -11.40 6.37 -2.56
CA GLN A 67 -12.60 5.63 -2.94
C GLN A 67 -12.39 4.12 -2.94
N THR A 68 -11.14 3.68 -2.94
CA THR A 68 -10.78 2.26 -2.89
C THR A 68 -9.41 2.09 -2.23
N VAL A 69 -9.15 0.90 -1.70
CA VAL A 69 -7.89 0.55 -1.04
C VAL A 69 -7.32 -0.71 -1.67
N ALA A 70 -6.04 -0.67 -1.99
CA ALA A 70 -5.28 -1.85 -2.38
C ALA A 70 -4.14 -2.04 -1.40
N LEU A 71 -3.93 -3.25 -0.92
CA LEU A 71 -2.86 -3.52 0.03
C LEU A 71 -2.06 -4.76 -0.34
N CYS A 72 -0.78 -4.72 -0.02
CA CYS A 72 0.08 -5.88 -0.07
C CYS A 72 0.05 -6.57 1.28
N GLN A 73 -0.32 -7.84 1.29
CA GLN A 73 -0.27 -8.65 2.49
C GLN A 73 1.17 -9.06 2.78
N PRO A 74 1.60 -9.09 4.03
CA PRO A 74 2.87 -9.70 4.39
C PRO A 74 2.84 -11.17 3.95
N SER A 75 3.77 -11.58 3.11
CA SER A 75 3.81 -12.95 2.59
C SER A 75 5.23 -13.51 2.66
N GLY A 76 5.34 -14.83 2.60
CA GLY A 76 6.63 -15.52 2.57
C GLY A 76 7.21 -15.83 3.95
N ILE A 77 6.54 -15.47 5.03
CA ILE A 77 6.93 -15.90 6.38
C ILE A 77 5.95 -17.00 6.80
N ASN A 78 6.44 -18.22 6.92
CA ASN A 78 5.66 -19.36 7.41
C ASN A 78 5.42 -19.26 8.93
N TRP A 79 5.24 -18.05 9.43
CA TRP A 79 5.03 -17.81 10.84
C TRP A 79 3.64 -17.25 11.04
N PRO A 80 2.77 -17.92 11.77
CA PRO A 80 1.59 -17.25 12.30
C PRO A 80 2.11 -16.22 13.32
N VAL A 81 2.35 -15.00 12.85
CA VAL A 81 2.67 -13.89 13.74
C VAL A 81 1.33 -13.27 14.12
N PRO A 82 0.87 -13.42 15.38
CA PRO A 82 -0.42 -12.86 15.79
C PRO A 82 -0.57 -11.37 15.50
N ALA A 83 0.54 -10.64 15.55
CA ALA A 83 0.56 -9.22 15.22
C ALA A 83 0.22 -8.95 13.75
N LEU A 84 0.66 -9.81 12.82
CA LEU A 84 0.32 -9.67 11.40
C LEU A 84 -1.15 -9.99 11.14
N ASP A 85 -1.69 -11.02 11.80
CA ASP A 85 -3.11 -11.36 11.69
C ASP A 85 -3.98 -10.23 12.23
N LEU A 86 -3.59 -9.64 13.36
CA LEU A 86 -4.27 -8.48 13.93
C LEU A 86 -4.23 -7.30 12.98
N LEU A 87 -3.08 -7.02 12.36
CA LEU A 87 -2.92 -5.94 11.40
C LEU A 87 -3.86 -6.13 10.21
N VAL A 88 -3.83 -7.32 9.59
CA VAL A 88 -4.65 -7.62 8.41
C VAL A 88 -6.14 -7.52 8.72
N SER A 89 -6.59 -8.11 9.84
CA SER A 89 -7.99 -8.06 10.23
C SER A 89 -8.44 -6.65 10.60
N SER A 90 -7.58 -5.87 11.24
CA SER A 90 -7.88 -4.48 11.62
C SER A 90 -7.98 -3.56 10.40
N LEU A 91 -7.12 -3.76 9.40
CA LEU A 91 -7.19 -3.02 8.15
C LEU A 91 -8.47 -3.35 7.37
N ALA A 92 -8.86 -4.62 7.33
CA ALA A 92 -10.10 -5.05 6.69
C ALA A 92 -11.31 -4.43 7.38
N ALA A 93 -11.34 -4.44 8.71
CA ALA A 93 -12.42 -3.83 9.48
C ALA A 93 -12.48 -2.32 9.29
N TRP A 94 -11.33 -1.66 9.25
CA TRP A 94 -11.25 -0.22 9.00
C TRP A 94 -11.83 0.14 7.61
N ALA A 95 -11.40 -0.55 6.56
CA ALA A 95 -11.88 -0.30 5.21
C ALA A 95 -13.39 -0.55 5.10
N ALA A 96 -13.87 -1.68 5.66
CA ALA A 96 -15.30 -2.01 5.67
C ALA A 96 -16.12 -0.96 6.42
N GLY A 97 -15.63 -0.49 7.57
CA GLY A 97 -16.30 0.55 8.37
C GLY A 97 -16.42 1.88 7.64
N ARG A 98 -15.53 2.17 6.71
CA ARG A 98 -15.59 3.37 5.86
C ARG A 98 -16.29 3.14 4.52
N GLY A 99 -16.77 1.93 4.26
CA GLY A 99 -17.40 1.60 2.99
C GLY A 99 -16.43 1.57 1.80
N LEU A 100 -15.13 1.32 2.07
CA LEU A 100 -14.10 1.29 1.04
C LEU A 100 -13.90 -0.13 0.53
N PRO A 101 -14.07 -0.40 -0.76
CA PRO A 101 -13.66 -1.67 -1.34
C PRO A 101 -12.17 -1.89 -1.10
N GLN A 102 -11.80 -3.11 -0.69
CA GLN A 102 -10.44 -3.48 -0.39
C GLN A 102 -9.98 -4.64 -1.27
N TYR A 103 -8.81 -4.49 -1.85
CA TYR A 103 -8.16 -5.50 -2.67
C TYR A 103 -6.82 -5.85 -2.05
N SER A 104 -6.53 -7.15 -1.91
CA SER A 104 -5.32 -7.65 -1.29
C SER A 104 -4.49 -8.43 -2.29
N TYR A 105 -3.18 -8.22 -2.27
CA TYR A 105 -2.23 -8.88 -3.17
C TYR A 105 -1.07 -9.46 -2.37
N THR A 106 -0.42 -10.48 -2.92
CA THR A 106 0.80 -11.03 -2.33
C THR A 106 2.01 -10.25 -2.84
N ALA A 107 3.08 -10.22 -2.04
CA ALA A 107 4.32 -9.60 -2.45
C ALA A 107 4.89 -10.28 -3.71
N GLN A 108 4.77 -11.61 -3.80
CA GLN A 108 5.27 -12.37 -4.94
C GLN A 108 4.58 -12.00 -6.25
N GLU A 109 3.25 -11.85 -6.25
CA GLU A 109 2.56 -11.47 -7.48
C GLU A 109 2.87 -10.04 -7.92
N VAL A 110 3.01 -9.11 -6.98
CA VAL A 110 3.40 -7.72 -7.28
C VAL A 110 4.82 -7.68 -7.85
N ARG A 111 5.76 -8.37 -7.20
CA ARG A 111 7.16 -8.43 -7.65
C ARG A 111 7.31 -9.11 -9.00
N SER A 112 6.60 -10.21 -9.22
CA SER A 112 6.60 -10.88 -10.52
C SER A 112 6.12 -9.97 -11.64
N ALA A 113 5.03 -9.25 -11.41
CA ALA A 113 4.45 -8.39 -12.43
C ALA A 113 5.32 -7.17 -12.74
N ILE A 114 5.93 -6.55 -11.72
CA ILE A 114 6.65 -5.28 -11.89
C ILE A 114 8.14 -5.47 -12.12
N ALA A 115 8.78 -6.35 -11.34
CA ALA A 115 10.23 -6.60 -11.43
C ALA A 115 10.58 -7.87 -12.21
N GLY A 116 9.58 -8.65 -12.64
CA GLY A 116 9.78 -9.84 -13.44
C GLY A 116 10.19 -11.10 -12.65
N HIS A 117 10.20 -11.02 -11.33
CA HIS A 117 10.67 -12.12 -10.49
C HIS A 117 10.01 -12.10 -9.12
N PRO A 118 9.44 -13.22 -8.62
CA PRO A 118 8.73 -13.24 -7.34
C PRO A 118 9.63 -12.99 -6.13
N ASN A 119 10.93 -13.22 -6.25
CA ASN A 119 11.91 -13.01 -5.19
C ASN A 119 12.76 -11.76 -5.41
N ALA A 120 12.31 -10.83 -6.23
CA ALA A 120 13.00 -9.56 -6.41
C ALA A 120 13.19 -8.86 -5.05
N SER A 121 14.33 -8.21 -4.87
CA SER A 121 14.60 -7.44 -3.65
C SER A 121 13.74 -6.17 -3.63
N ARG A 122 13.66 -5.55 -2.45
CA ARG A 122 12.98 -4.25 -2.30
C ARG A 122 13.58 -3.19 -3.23
N ASP A 123 14.90 -3.17 -3.35
CA ASP A 123 15.59 -2.22 -4.22
C ASP A 123 15.29 -2.49 -5.69
N GLN A 124 15.26 -3.75 -6.09
CA GLN A 124 14.89 -4.14 -7.46
C GLN A 124 13.46 -3.74 -7.78
N LEU A 125 12.53 -3.98 -6.86
CA LEU A 125 11.14 -3.59 -7.03
C LEU A 125 11.00 -2.07 -7.12
N GLY A 126 11.64 -1.33 -6.22
CA GLY A 126 11.62 0.13 -6.23
C GLY A 126 12.17 0.71 -7.52
N TYR A 127 13.31 0.21 -7.98
CA TYR A 127 13.92 0.66 -9.23
C TYR A 127 13.03 0.37 -10.45
N ALA A 128 12.47 -0.84 -10.53
CA ALA A 128 11.54 -1.20 -11.60
C ALA A 128 10.30 -0.31 -11.60
N THR A 129 9.79 0.02 -10.41
CA THR A 129 8.63 0.92 -10.26
C THR A 129 8.96 2.34 -10.75
N MET A 130 10.13 2.86 -10.38
CA MET A 130 10.59 4.17 -10.85
C MET A 130 10.66 4.21 -12.38
N LEU A 131 11.21 3.16 -12.99
CA LEU A 131 11.34 3.08 -14.44
C LEU A 131 9.98 3.02 -15.14
N LEU A 132 9.09 2.16 -14.63
CA LEU A 132 7.77 1.97 -15.23
C LEU A 132 6.92 3.23 -15.20
N LEU A 133 7.01 4.01 -14.13
CA LEU A 133 6.18 5.18 -13.92
C LEU A 133 6.85 6.50 -14.30
N GLY A 134 8.13 6.44 -14.74
CA GLY A 134 8.87 7.65 -15.10
C GLY A 134 9.19 8.54 -13.90
N LEU A 135 9.37 7.95 -12.73
CA LEU A 135 9.56 8.68 -11.47
C LEU A 135 11.02 8.66 -10.99
N ILE A 136 11.97 8.42 -11.87
CA ILE A 136 13.40 8.40 -11.53
C ILE A 136 13.82 9.76 -11.01
N GLY A 137 14.59 9.76 -9.92
CA GLY A 137 15.11 10.97 -9.30
C GLY A 137 14.22 11.54 -8.20
N GLN A 138 13.04 10.97 -7.95
CA GLN A 138 12.22 11.37 -6.84
C GLN A 138 12.72 10.69 -5.55
N GLY A 139 12.90 11.49 -4.49
CA GLY A 139 13.33 10.98 -3.19
C GLY A 139 12.16 10.40 -2.41
N ARG A 140 12.02 9.07 -2.42
CA ARG A 140 11.03 8.34 -1.66
C ARG A 140 11.70 7.18 -0.94
N SER A 141 11.14 6.77 0.20
CA SER A 141 11.65 5.60 0.91
C SER A 141 11.36 4.31 0.14
N THR A 142 12.08 3.23 0.47
CA THR A 142 11.83 1.92 -0.14
C THR A 142 10.41 1.42 0.11
N HIS A 143 9.87 1.69 1.30
CA HIS A 143 8.48 1.34 1.62
C HIS A 143 7.47 2.11 0.78
N GLU A 144 7.71 3.39 0.53
CA GLU A 144 6.84 4.18 -0.35
C GLU A 144 6.84 3.62 -1.78
N TRP A 145 8.00 3.20 -2.29
CA TRP A 145 8.08 2.56 -3.60
C TRP A 145 7.32 1.24 -3.64
N GLU A 146 7.32 0.47 -2.56
CA GLU A 146 6.53 -0.75 -2.47
C GLU A 146 5.03 -0.45 -2.51
N ALA A 147 4.57 0.58 -1.80
CA ALA A 147 3.17 1.00 -1.84
C ALA A 147 2.77 1.48 -3.26
N ILE A 148 3.64 2.23 -3.92
CA ILE A 148 3.42 2.66 -5.30
C ILE A 148 3.32 1.44 -6.24
N ALA A 149 4.20 0.45 -6.06
CA ALA A 149 4.17 -0.79 -6.83
C ALA A 149 2.82 -1.52 -6.68
N VAL A 150 2.31 -1.62 -5.46
CA VAL A 150 1.01 -2.24 -5.17
C VAL A 150 -0.11 -1.49 -5.90
N GLY A 151 -0.13 -0.18 -5.82
CA GLY A 151 -1.13 0.63 -6.48
C GLY A 151 -1.09 0.51 -8.01
N HIS A 152 0.10 0.54 -8.56
CA HIS A 152 0.28 0.35 -10.01
C HIS A 152 -0.20 -1.03 -10.45
N TYR A 153 0.19 -2.08 -9.72
CA TYR A 153 -0.27 -3.44 -9.99
C TYR A 153 -1.79 -3.55 -9.95
N HIS A 154 -2.42 -2.99 -8.92
CA HIS A 154 -3.87 -2.96 -8.79
C HIS A 154 -4.51 -2.32 -10.04
N GLN A 155 -3.99 -1.19 -10.48
CA GLN A 155 -4.52 -0.48 -11.64
C GLN A 155 -4.40 -1.29 -12.93
N THR A 156 -3.31 -2.07 -13.10
CA THR A 156 -3.16 -2.96 -14.27
C THR A 156 -4.17 -4.10 -14.26
N GLN A 157 -4.56 -4.59 -13.09
CA GLN A 157 -5.57 -5.65 -12.94
C GLN A 157 -7.01 -5.13 -13.13
N HIS A 158 -7.23 -3.85 -12.92
CA HIS A 158 -8.54 -3.21 -12.98
C HIS A 158 -8.60 -2.10 -14.04
N THR A 159 -7.88 -2.29 -15.13
CA THR A 159 -7.93 -1.34 -16.25
C THR A 159 -9.33 -1.35 -16.85
N PRO A 160 -9.98 -0.18 -16.99
CA PRO A 160 -11.25 -0.11 -17.68
C PRO A 160 -11.12 -0.57 -19.14
N VAL A 161 -12.03 -1.40 -19.56
CA VAL A 161 -12.10 -1.87 -20.95
C VAL A 161 -12.81 -0.84 -21.81
#